data_733b4ec9c395b3e73cb68aaadc07cbc3
#
_entry.id   733b4ec9c395b3e73cb68aaadc07cbc3
#
_cell.length_a   1.000
_cell.length_b   1.000
_cell.length_c   1.000
_cell.angle_alpha   90.00
_cell.angle_beta   90.00
_cell.angle_gamma   90.00
#
_symmetry.space_group_name_H-M   'P 1'
#
loop_
_entity.id
_entity.type
_entity.pdbx_description
1 polymer ?
#
loop_
_entity_poly.entity_id
_entity_poly.type
_entity_poly.pdbx_seq_one_letter_code
_entity_poly.pdbx_strand_id
1 'polypeptide(L)'
;MLNALYRYAIRENLVLPAGYVKKTIRAYVSLGADGRFLGVIPGDADKVPCPDIGSMANSGEKCNVLAEKRSILFPGDKKQRDQYAAKRAYFQAALSEAAREEPRLTICLKAMGDEGVFAAVSTELDRMKVDKTKVLTFLVDGESVLEMPKVLNWWEKFRQQFQPGGEKSRCLITGNLAVPMST
;
A
#
# COMPACT_ATOMS: atom_id res chain seq x y z
N MET A 1 14.59 17.67 24.18
CA MET A 1 15.12 18.24 22.91
C MET A 1 14.96 17.28 21.74
N LEU A 2 15.46 16.05 21.76
CA LEU A 2 15.35 15.08 20.65
C LEU A 2 13.91 14.80 20.20
N ASN A 3 12.95 14.67 21.13
CA ASN A 3 11.54 14.44 20.80
C ASN A 3 10.93 15.64 20.03
N ALA A 4 11.30 16.88 20.39
CA ALA A 4 10.82 18.06 19.68
C ALA A 4 11.39 18.13 18.25
N LEU A 5 12.67 17.80 18.07
CA LEU A 5 13.30 17.71 16.75
C LEU A 5 12.67 16.61 15.89
N TYR A 6 12.39 15.44 16.48
CA TYR A 6 11.70 14.35 15.77
C TYR A 6 10.31 14.77 15.32
N ARG A 7 9.49 15.37 16.20
CA ARG A 7 8.15 15.89 15.83
C ARG A 7 8.23 16.97 14.77
N TYR A 8 9.22 17.86 14.86
CA TYR A 8 9.47 18.85 13.82
C TYR A 8 9.79 18.19 12.48
N ALA A 9 10.71 17.21 12.47
CA ALA A 9 11.11 16.52 11.26
C ALA A 9 9.94 15.75 10.59
N ILE A 10 9.05 15.13 11.37
CA ILE A 10 7.82 14.51 10.84
C ILE A 10 6.88 15.57 10.25
N ARG A 11 6.63 16.67 10.99
CA ARG A 11 5.73 17.73 10.54
C ARG A 11 6.20 18.37 9.22
N GLU A 12 7.50 18.59 9.09
CA GLU A 12 8.10 19.17 7.88
C GLU A 12 8.43 18.10 6.79
N ASN A 13 7.93 16.85 6.94
CA ASN A 13 8.18 15.75 6.02
C ASN A 13 9.67 15.45 5.74
N LEU A 14 10.55 15.78 6.67
CA LEU A 14 12.00 15.52 6.58
C LEU A 14 12.31 14.04 6.85
N VAL A 15 11.50 13.38 7.66
CA VAL A 15 11.58 11.95 7.93
C VAL A 15 10.20 11.30 7.77
N LEU A 16 10.18 10.05 7.36
CA LEU A 16 8.93 9.29 7.29
C LEU A 16 8.55 8.73 8.67
N PRO A 17 7.25 8.62 8.96
CA PRO A 17 6.79 7.82 10.10
C PRO A 17 7.28 6.37 9.98
N ALA A 18 7.43 5.70 11.11
CA ALA A 18 7.78 4.28 11.13
C ALA A 18 6.75 3.45 10.33
N GLY A 19 7.22 2.47 9.57
CA GLY A 19 6.35 1.63 8.73
C GLY A 19 5.99 2.24 7.38
N TYR A 20 6.67 3.33 6.98
CA TYR A 20 6.52 3.91 5.65
C TYR A 20 7.85 3.96 4.92
N VAL A 21 7.78 3.80 3.60
CA VAL A 21 8.90 4.06 2.68
C VAL A 21 8.42 4.93 1.53
N LYS A 22 9.34 5.69 0.95
CA LYS A 22 9.03 6.47 -0.27
C LYS A 22 9.10 5.57 -1.50
N LYS A 23 7.99 5.42 -2.22
CA LYS A 23 7.90 4.66 -3.49
C LYS A 23 7.43 5.56 -4.63
N THR A 24 7.95 5.32 -5.82
CA THR A 24 7.40 5.91 -7.04
C THR A 24 6.19 5.09 -7.46
N ILE A 25 5.02 5.72 -7.47
CA ILE A 25 3.79 5.13 -8.00
C ILE A 25 3.79 5.33 -9.52
N ARG A 26 3.82 4.25 -10.28
CA ARG A 26 3.86 4.33 -11.75
C ARG A 26 2.50 4.65 -12.35
N ALA A 27 1.43 4.16 -11.73
CA ALA A 27 0.08 4.44 -12.19
C ALA A 27 -0.94 4.26 -11.05
N TYR A 28 -2.01 5.01 -11.16
CA TYR A 28 -3.19 4.95 -10.29
C TYR A 28 -4.35 4.33 -11.06
N VAL A 29 -4.95 3.28 -10.52
CA VAL A 29 -6.22 2.72 -11.03
C VAL A 29 -7.35 3.57 -10.48
N SER A 30 -7.99 4.36 -11.34
CA SER A 30 -9.05 5.30 -10.95
C SER A 30 -10.41 4.62 -11.03
N LEU A 31 -11.14 4.68 -9.91
CA LEU A 31 -12.46 4.11 -9.71
C LEU A 31 -13.43 5.18 -9.25
N GLY A 32 -14.64 5.18 -9.79
CA GLY A 32 -15.72 6.06 -9.32
C GLY A 32 -16.31 5.60 -7.99
N ALA A 33 -17.06 6.47 -7.32
CA ALA A 33 -17.78 6.14 -6.10
C ALA A 33 -18.78 4.98 -6.26
N ASP A 34 -19.25 4.75 -7.49
CA ASP A 34 -20.13 3.64 -7.86
C ASP A 34 -19.37 2.34 -8.23
N GLY A 35 -18.04 2.36 -8.18
CA GLY A 35 -17.17 1.23 -8.50
C GLY A 35 -16.82 1.08 -9.97
N ARG A 36 -17.30 1.98 -10.85
CA ARG A 36 -16.91 1.95 -12.27
C ARG A 36 -15.41 2.25 -12.44
N PHE A 37 -14.79 1.54 -13.34
CA PHE A 37 -13.45 1.87 -13.80
C PHE A 37 -13.49 3.15 -14.64
N LEU A 38 -12.73 4.16 -14.23
CA LEU A 38 -12.65 5.47 -14.91
C LEU A 38 -11.42 5.58 -15.81
N GLY A 39 -10.39 4.78 -15.57
CA GLY A 39 -9.16 4.80 -16.33
C GLY A 39 -7.93 4.56 -15.46
N VAL A 40 -6.76 4.58 -16.11
CA VAL A 40 -5.46 4.52 -15.44
C VAL A 40 -4.79 5.88 -15.59
N ILE A 41 -4.44 6.50 -14.48
CA ILE A 41 -3.76 7.80 -14.44
C ILE A 41 -2.26 7.55 -14.24
N PRO A 42 -1.39 8.11 -15.10
CA PRO A 42 0.05 8.03 -14.88
C PRO A 42 0.43 8.65 -13.53
N GLY A 43 1.32 7.98 -12.82
CA GLY A 43 1.93 8.56 -11.63
C GLY A 43 3.10 9.48 -11.99
N ASP A 44 3.40 10.39 -11.09
CA ASP A 44 4.53 11.29 -11.20
C ASP A 44 5.86 10.60 -10.90
N ALA A 45 6.96 11.27 -11.21
CA ALA A 45 8.30 10.83 -10.85
C ALA A 45 8.56 10.92 -9.33
N ASP A 46 7.76 11.70 -8.63
CA ASP A 46 7.89 11.93 -7.21
C ASP A 46 7.58 10.67 -6.41
N LYS A 47 8.33 10.53 -5.32
CA LYS A 47 8.13 9.41 -4.40
C LYS A 47 7.14 9.80 -3.32
N VAL A 48 6.09 9.00 -3.17
CA VAL A 48 5.07 9.17 -2.13
C VAL A 48 5.28 8.21 -0.96
N PRO A 49 4.91 8.60 0.27
CA PRO A 49 4.92 7.70 1.42
C PRO A 49 3.96 6.53 1.18
N CYS A 50 4.47 5.31 1.27
CA CYS A 50 3.67 4.10 1.15
C CYS A 50 3.87 3.20 2.37
N PRO A 51 2.81 2.55 2.87
CA PRO A 51 2.93 1.49 3.85
C PRO A 51 3.92 0.43 3.43
N ASP A 52 4.76 -0.03 4.36
CA ASP A 52 5.77 -1.04 4.09
C ASP A 52 5.95 -2.02 5.25
N ILE A 53 5.85 -3.30 4.95
CA ILE A 53 6.05 -4.39 5.92
C ILE A 53 7.50 -4.89 5.96
N GLY A 54 8.42 -4.16 5.31
CA GLY A 54 9.83 -4.46 5.30
C GLY A 54 10.19 -5.74 4.53
N SER A 55 11.18 -6.48 5.04
CA SER A 55 11.68 -7.71 4.41
C SER A 55 10.61 -8.79 4.24
N MET A 56 9.55 -8.78 5.04
CA MET A 56 8.43 -9.72 4.93
C MET A 56 7.69 -9.63 3.60
N ALA A 57 7.72 -8.47 2.92
CA ALA A 57 7.13 -8.32 1.60
C ALA A 57 7.88 -9.11 0.51
N ASN A 58 9.14 -9.46 0.75
CA ASN A 58 10.01 -10.12 -0.22
C ASN A 58 9.97 -11.65 -0.12
N SER A 59 9.51 -12.18 1.00
CA SER A 59 9.47 -13.63 1.27
C SER A 59 8.05 -14.14 1.47
N GLY A 60 7.79 -15.36 0.98
CA GLY A 60 6.54 -16.06 1.23
C GLY A 60 5.32 -15.41 0.57
N GLU A 61 4.21 -15.46 1.29
CA GLU A 61 2.87 -15.10 0.81
C GLU A 61 2.48 -13.64 1.05
N LYS A 62 3.29 -12.90 1.82
CA LYS A 62 3.00 -11.49 2.15
C LYS A 62 3.51 -10.54 1.07
N CYS A 63 2.87 -9.39 0.99
CA CYS A 63 3.29 -8.27 0.15
C CYS A 63 2.94 -6.95 0.86
N ASN A 64 3.38 -5.83 0.31
CA ASN A 64 2.96 -4.54 0.84
C ASN A 64 1.46 -4.33 0.63
N VAL A 65 0.87 -3.47 1.46
CA VAL A 65 -0.54 -3.13 1.40
C VAL A 65 -0.75 -1.77 0.76
N LEU A 66 -1.92 -1.51 0.18
CA LEU A 66 -2.35 -0.27 -0.47
C LEU A 66 -1.57 0.10 -1.75
N ALA A 67 -0.29 -0.22 -1.87
CA ALA A 67 0.51 0.01 -3.07
C ALA A 67 1.48 -1.15 -3.32
N GLU A 68 1.32 -1.84 -4.45
CA GLU A 68 2.11 -3.03 -4.76
C GLU A 68 2.34 -3.17 -6.27
N LYS A 69 3.22 -4.09 -6.66
CA LYS A 69 3.60 -4.33 -8.07
C LYS A 69 2.41 -4.73 -8.93
N ARG A 70 2.43 -4.27 -10.19
CA ARG A 70 1.44 -4.67 -11.20
C ARG A 70 1.26 -6.18 -11.26
N SER A 71 2.35 -6.96 -11.25
CA SER A 71 2.30 -8.42 -11.31
C SER A 71 1.51 -9.09 -10.19
N ILE A 72 1.32 -8.42 -9.05
CA ILE A 72 0.53 -8.90 -7.93
C ILE A 72 -0.92 -8.43 -8.04
N LEU A 73 -1.13 -7.14 -8.33
CA LEU A 73 -2.48 -6.56 -8.38
C LEU A 73 -3.23 -6.96 -9.65
N PHE A 74 -2.57 -6.84 -10.81
CA PHE A 74 -3.14 -7.08 -12.15
C PHE A 74 -2.17 -7.93 -12.99
N PRO A 75 -1.98 -9.23 -12.66
CA PRO A 75 -1.11 -10.12 -13.41
C PRO A 75 -1.56 -10.27 -14.85
N GLY A 76 -0.64 -10.18 -15.80
CA GLY A 76 -0.93 -10.16 -17.23
C GLY A 76 -1.27 -11.55 -17.81
N ASP A 77 -0.76 -12.64 -17.22
CA ASP A 77 -0.94 -13.99 -17.72
C ASP A 77 -1.23 -15.00 -16.59
N LYS A 78 -1.64 -16.22 -16.98
CA LYS A 78 -1.95 -17.29 -16.04
C LYS A 78 -0.76 -17.64 -15.15
N LYS A 79 0.46 -17.68 -15.69
CA LYS A 79 1.66 -18.01 -14.94
C LYS A 79 1.91 -17.00 -13.80
N GLN A 80 1.72 -15.71 -14.08
CA GLN A 80 1.83 -14.68 -13.05
C GLN A 80 0.68 -14.77 -12.03
N ARG A 81 -0.54 -15.05 -12.48
CA ARG A 81 -1.69 -15.25 -11.58
C ARG A 81 -1.41 -16.37 -10.58
N ASP A 82 -0.92 -17.52 -11.05
CA ASP A 82 -0.60 -18.66 -10.20
C ASP A 82 0.60 -18.35 -9.27
N GLN A 83 1.64 -17.71 -9.82
CA GLN A 83 2.85 -17.35 -9.06
C GLN A 83 2.58 -16.38 -7.91
N TYR A 84 1.68 -15.42 -8.09
CA TYR A 84 1.41 -14.35 -7.11
C TYR A 84 0.05 -14.50 -6.41
N ALA A 85 -0.63 -15.64 -6.57
CA ALA A 85 -1.96 -15.87 -6.00
C ALA A 85 -2.00 -15.64 -4.49
N ALA A 86 -1.04 -16.18 -3.74
CA ALA A 86 -0.97 -16.03 -2.29
C ALA A 86 -0.74 -14.57 -1.88
N LYS A 87 0.18 -13.86 -2.55
CA LYS A 87 0.43 -12.43 -2.30
C LYS A 87 -0.80 -11.56 -2.62
N ARG A 88 -1.49 -11.87 -3.73
CA ARG A 88 -2.72 -11.17 -4.09
C ARG A 88 -3.82 -11.42 -3.06
N ALA A 89 -3.99 -12.65 -2.60
CA ALA A 89 -4.93 -12.98 -1.54
C ALA A 89 -4.61 -12.22 -0.23
N TYR A 90 -3.32 -12.15 0.14
CA TYR A 90 -2.88 -11.36 1.29
C TYR A 90 -3.21 -9.87 1.13
N PHE A 91 -2.93 -9.28 -0.05
CA PHE A 91 -3.29 -7.89 -0.34
C PHE A 91 -4.79 -7.64 -0.20
N GLN A 92 -5.62 -8.52 -0.77
CA GLN A 92 -7.08 -8.42 -0.70
C GLN A 92 -7.59 -8.58 0.75
N ALA A 93 -7.00 -9.48 1.54
CA ALA A 93 -7.35 -9.66 2.94
C ALA A 93 -7.02 -8.40 3.77
N ALA A 94 -5.83 -7.83 3.60
CA ALA A 94 -5.44 -6.59 4.25
C ALA A 94 -6.34 -5.40 3.83
N LEU A 95 -6.66 -5.30 2.55
CA LEU A 95 -7.57 -4.27 2.04
C LEU A 95 -8.99 -4.45 2.59
N SER A 96 -9.47 -5.70 2.73
CA SER A 96 -10.77 -6.01 3.34
C SER A 96 -10.83 -5.63 4.82
N GLU A 97 -9.72 -5.80 5.54
CA GLU A 97 -9.62 -5.35 6.93
C GLU A 97 -9.65 -3.82 7.01
N ALA A 98 -8.89 -3.12 6.16
CA ALA A 98 -8.89 -1.67 6.07
C ALA A 98 -10.27 -1.11 5.69
N ALA A 99 -11.04 -1.84 4.88
CA ALA A 99 -12.39 -1.46 4.47
C ALA A 99 -13.40 -1.41 5.63
N ARG A 100 -13.12 -2.02 6.78
CA ARG A 100 -13.93 -1.87 7.99
C ARG A 100 -13.84 -0.48 8.59
N GLU A 101 -12.70 0.18 8.45
CA GLU A 101 -12.47 1.57 8.90
C GLU A 101 -12.84 2.58 7.79
N GLU A 102 -12.55 2.26 6.52
CA GLU A 102 -12.87 3.09 5.36
C GLU A 102 -13.65 2.27 4.29
N PRO A 103 -14.99 2.29 4.34
CA PRO A 103 -15.82 1.46 3.47
C PRO A 103 -15.61 1.65 1.96
N ARG A 104 -15.09 2.81 1.52
CA ARG A 104 -14.79 3.07 0.11
C ARG A 104 -13.76 2.09 -0.47
N LEU A 105 -12.92 1.48 0.37
CA LEU A 105 -11.96 0.46 -0.09
C LEU A 105 -12.62 -0.83 -0.60
N THR A 106 -13.90 -1.07 -0.27
CA THR A 106 -14.67 -2.17 -0.89
C THR A 106 -14.77 -2.03 -2.39
N ILE A 107 -14.70 -0.80 -2.91
CA ILE A 107 -14.69 -0.50 -4.34
C ILE A 107 -13.44 -1.10 -5.00
N CYS A 108 -12.28 -0.95 -4.38
CA CYS A 108 -11.03 -1.54 -4.88
C CYS A 108 -11.09 -3.08 -4.87
N LEU A 109 -11.66 -3.68 -3.82
CA LEU A 109 -11.84 -5.14 -3.73
C LEU A 109 -12.75 -5.66 -4.84
N LYS A 110 -13.89 -4.99 -5.07
CA LYS A 110 -14.82 -5.34 -6.15
C LYS A 110 -14.13 -5.23 -7.51
N ALA A 111 -13.41 -4.14 -7.77
CA ALA A 111 -12.67 -3.93 -9.01
C ALA A 111 -11.61 -5.03 -9.25
N MET A 112 -10.91 -5.48 -8.20
CA MET A 112 -9.95 -6.58 -8.31
C MET A 112 -10.62 -7.94 -8.53
N GLY A 113 -11.87 -8.13 -8.14
CA GLY A 113 -12.67 -9.36 -8.31
C GLY A 113 -13.51 -9.39 -9.58
N ASP A 114 -13.77 -8.24 -10.22
CA ASP A 114 -14.56 -8.13 -11.43
C ASP A 114 -13.68 -8.37 -12.67
N GLU A 115 -13.98 -9.43 -13.43
CA GLU A 115 -13.19 -9.82 -14.61
C GLU A 115 -13.22 -8.74 -15.72
N GLY A 116 -14.33 -8.01 -15.87
CA GLY A 116 -14.44 -6.93 -16.87
C GLY A 116 -13.56 -5.75 -16.50
N VAL A 117 -13.61 -5.31 -15.25
CA VAL A 117 -12.74 -4.24 -14.73
C VAL A 117 -11.28 -4.67 -14.79
N PHE A 118 -10.98 -5.90 -14.39
CA PHE A 118 -9.63 -6.45 -14.45
C PHE A 118 -9.05 -6.42 -15.87
N ALA A 119 -9.83 -6.85 -16.86
CA ALA A 119 -9.42 -6.85 -18.27
C ALA A 119 -9.21 -5.41 -18.78
N ALA A 120 -10.10 -4.48 -18.43
CA ALA A 120 -10.00 -3.07 -18.82
C ALA A 120 -8.74 -2.41 -18.22
N VAL A 121 -8.47 -2.63 -16.93
CA VAL A 121 -7.26 -2.14 -16.26
C VAL A 121 -6.01 -2.73 -16.92
N SER A 122 -5.99 -4.05 -17.18
CA SER A 122 -4.84 -4.72 -17.79
C SER A 122 -4.54 -4.16 -19.19
N THR A 123 -5.57 -3.97 -20.01
CA THR A 123 -5.46 -3.39 -21.36
C THR A 123 -4.86 -1.98 -21.30
N GLU A 124 -5.33 -1.16 -20.38
CA GLU A 124 -4.85 0.22 -20.25
C GLU A 124 -3.40 0.27 -19.74
N LEU A 125 -3.04 -0.58 -18.79
CA LEU A 125 -1.66 -0.72 -18.30
C LEU A 125 -0.71 -1.19 -19.41
N ASP A 126 -1.17 -2.09 -20.30
CA ASP A 126 -0.39 -2.54 -21.46
C ASP A 126 -0.20 -1.41 -22.48
N ARG A 127 -1.28 -0.66 -22.78
CA ARG A 127 -1.24 0.52 -23.66
C ARG A 127 -0.23 1.57 -23.15
N MET A 128 -0.17 1.77 -21.83
CA MET A 128 0.76 2.69 -21.18
C MET A 128 2.16 2.10 -20.99
N LYS A 129 2.41 0.86 -21.40
CA LYS A 129 3.68 0.14 -21.22
C LYS A 129 4.16 0.13 -19.77
N VAL A 130 3.23 -0.07 -18.84
CA VAL A 130 3.57 -0.19 -17.42
C VAL A 130 4.15 -1.59 -17.17
N ASP A 131 5.42 -1.64 -16.82
CA ASP A 131 6.11 -2.91 -16.54
C ASP A 131 5.55 -3.62 -15.30
N LYS A 132 5.61 -4.95 -15.30
CA LYS A 132 5.09 -5.82 -14.23
C LYS A 132 5.69 -5.56 -12.84
N THR A 133 6.90 -5.00 -12.78
CA THR A 133 7.60 -4.67 -11.53
C THR A 133 7.22 -3.31 -10.96
N LYS A 134 6.47 -2.50 -11.72
CA LYS A 134 6.10 -1.15 -11.32
C LYS A 134 4.97 -1.16 -10.30
N VAL A 135 5.07 -0.25 -9.34
CA VAL A 135 4.11 -0.11 -8.24
C VAL A 135 2.88 0.65 -8.72
N LEU A 136 1.72 0.12 -8.37
CA LEU A 136 0.40 0.70 -8.61
C LEU A 136 -0.30 0.93 -7.27
N THR A 137 -1.27 1.83 -7.30
CA THR A 137 -2.25 2.04 -6.22
C THR A 137 -3.59 2.45 -6.80
N PHE A 138 -4.55 2.80 -5.96
CA PHE A 138 -5.91 3.15 -6.37
C PHE A 138 -6.23 4.62 -6.05
N LEU A 139 -7.07 5.21 -6.91
CA LEU A 139 -7.85 6.38 -6.61
C LEU A 139 -9.32 5.97 -6.50
N VAL A 140 -10.00 6.40 -5.48
CA VAL A 140 -11.45 6.22 -5.32
C VAL A 140 -12.09 7.60 -5.26
N ASP A 141 -12.92 7.90 -6.23
CA ASP A 141 -13.55 9.21 -6.36
C ASP A 141 -12.52 10.37 -6.35
N GLY A 142 -11.39 10.16 -7.04
CA GLY A 142 -10.30 11.11 -7.15
C GLY A 142 -9.35 11.20 -5.95
N GLU A 143 -9.66 10.55 -4.82
CA GLU A 143 -8.80 10.53 -3.63
C GLU A 143 -7.91 9.28 -3.61
N SER A 144 -6.62 9.48 -3.35
CA SER A 144 -5.67 8.37 -3.21
C SER A 144 -5.93 7.58 -1.93
N VAL A 145 -5.99 6.24 -2.05
CA VAL A 145 -6.11 5.38 -0.87
C VAL A 145 -4.93 5.51 0.09
N LEU A 146 -3.80 6.03 -0.37
CA LEU A 146 -2.61 6.30 0.43
C LEU A 146 -2.74 7.56 1.30
N GLU A 147 -3.75 8.41 1.03
CA GLU A 147 -3.94 9.71 1.70
C GLU A 147 -5.19 9.74 2.57
N MET A 148 -6.03 8.71 2.50
CA MET A 148 -7.27 8.62 3.29
C MET A 148 -6.96 8.51 4.79
N PRO A 149 -7.40 9.45 5.65
CA PRO A 149 -7.01 9.48 7.07
C PRO A 149 -7.39 8.22 7.84
N LYS A 150 -8.55 7.63 7.57
CA LYS A 150 -8.98 6.38 8.21
C LYS A 150 -8.11 5.19 7.81
N VAL A 151 -7.63 5.15 6.57
CA VAL A 151 -6.72 4.12 6.07
C VAL A 151 -5.35 4.26 6.74
N LEU A 152 -4.86 5.48 6.91
CA LEU A 152 -3.61 5.75 7.64
C LEU A 152 -3.72 5.32 9.10
N ASN A 153 -4.83 5.62 9.77
CA ASN A 153 -5.09 5.17 11.15
C ASN A 153 -5.19 3.64 11.26
N TRP A 154 -5.85 2.99 10.30
CA TRP A 154 -5.87 1.54 10.21
C TRP A 154 -4.44 0.97 10.07
N TRP A 155 -3.63 1.52 9.17
CA TRP A 155 -2.27 1.07 8.96
C TRP A 155 -1.41 1.13 10.23
N GLU A 156 -1.52 2.20 11.00
CA GLU A 156 -0.79 2.35 12.28
C GLU A 156 -1.10 1.22 13.28
N LYS A 157 -2.34 0.71 13.29
CA LYS A 157 -2.75 -0.44 14.11
C LYS A 157 -2.26 -1.75 13.46
N PHE A 158 -2.52 -1.91 12.16
CA PHE A 158 -2.22 -3.12 11.40
C PHE A 158 -0.73 -3.46 11.43
N ARG A 159 0.14 -2.48 11.29
CA ARG A 159 1.60 -2.70 11.29
C ARG A 159 2.15 -3.21 12.62
N GLN A 160 1.43 -3.02 13.73
CA GLN A 160 1.90 -3.48 15.05
C GLN A 160 2.08 -5.00 15.11
N GLN A 161 1.33 -5.76 14.32
CA GLN A 161 1.49 -7.22 14.22
C GLN A 161 2.85 -7.65 13.64
N PHE A 162 3.55 -6.74 12.96
CA PHE A 162 4.86 -7.01 12.35
C PHE A 162 6.02 -6.56 13.23
N GLN A 163 5.74 -5.95 14.38
CA GLN A 163 6.81 -5.59 15.31
C GLN A 163 7.38 -6.88 15.91
N PRO A 164 8.71 -7.04 15.92
CA PRO A 164 9.32 -8.21 16.53
C PRO A 164 8.92 -8.26 18.02
N GLY A 165 8.49 -9.44 18.46
CA GLY A 165 8.34 -9.71 19.89
C GLY A 165 9.70 -9.61 20.55
N GLY A 166 9.82 -8.82 21.62
CA GLY A 166 11.08 -8.66 22.34
C GLY A 166 10.91 -7.74 23.56
N GLU A 167 11.96 -7.67 24.37
CA GLU A 167 11.99 -6.75 25.51
C GLU A 167 11.85 -5.31 25.02
N LYS A 168 10.90 -4.60 25.63
CA LYS A 168 10.73 -3.18 25.36
C LYS A 168 11.84 -2.39 26.00
N SER A 169 12.57 -1.63 25.21
CA SER A 169 13.54 -0.64 25.71
C SER A 169 13.01 0.77 25.51
N ARG A 170 13.53 1.69 26.29
CA ARG A 170 13.14 3.10 26.17
C ARG A 170 13.82 3.72 24.95
N CYS A 171 13.02 4.16 23.98
CA CYS A 171 13.54 4.89 22.83
C CYS A 171 14.20 6.20 23.29
N LEU A 172 15.47 6.41 22.97
CA LEU A 172 16.22 7.62 23.36
C LEU A 172 15.69 8.89 22.69
N ILE A 173 14.99 8.75 21.56
CA ILE A 173 14.44 9.89 20.81
C ILE A 173 13.06 10.27 21.33
N THR A 174 12.15 9.30 21.47
CA THR A 174 10.75 9.56 21.83
C THR A 174 10.47 9.43 23.32
N GLY A 175 11.33 8.75 24.08
CA GLY A 175 11.13 8.40 25.48
C GLY A 175 10.12 7.27 25.71
N ASN A 176 9.49 6.76 24.67
CA ASN A 176 8.50 5.70 24.75
C ASN A 176 9.16 4.32 24.87
N LEU A 177 8.46 3.39 25.56
CA LEU A 177 8.85 1.99 25.54
C LEU A 177 8.49 1.39 24.18
N ALA A 178 9.47 0.88 23.45
CA ALA A 178 9.29 0.20 22.16
C ALA A 178 10.25 -0.98 22.05
N VAL A 179 9.86 -1.97 21.28
CA VAL A 179 10.77 -3.06 20.91
C VAL A 179 11.78 -2.51 19.89
N PRO A 180 13.10 -2.64 20.12
CA PRO A 180 14.10 -2.22 19.15
C PRO A 180 13.90 -2.95 17.82
N MET A 181 13.96 -2.22 16.71
CA MET A 181 13.98 -2.86 15.40
C MET A 181 15.36 -3.50 15.22
N SER A 182 15.39 -4.82 14.97
CA SER A 182 16.61 -5.48 14.50
C SER A 182 16.94 -4.95 13.10
N THR A 183 18.14 -4.43 12.94
CA THR A 183 18.71 -4.06 11.65
C THR A 183 18.99 -5.28 10.79
#